data_1bf57d6fb11315ed2e24b286b1d13faa
#
_entry.id   1bf57d6fb11315ed2e24b286b1d13faa
#
_cell.length_a   1.000
_cell.length_b   1.000
_cell.length_c   1.000
_cell.angle_alpha   90.00
_cell.angle_beta   90.00
_cell.angle_gamma   90.00
#
_symmetry.space_group_name_H-M   'P 1'
#
loop_
_entity.id
_entity.type
_entity.pdbx_description
1 polymer ?
#
loop_
_entity_poly.entity_id
_entity_poly.type
_entity_poly.pdbx_seq_one_letter_code
_entity_poly.pdbx_strand_id
1 'polypeptide(L)'
;ADPTVHRLNRYVASHLASVDDVSVATVPAAINCLIVSKLFYNLRKELAHMSKGKRLISTVTSESTVHLGIEEFEVPNPGPDEVLVAVEASPINPSDLGLLLAGADASTASKSENGLVLSLPDGAVDGLMGRLDRPMPVGNEGAGVVVDAGTGEDAQALQGQVVAALAGGMYATHRLVKARDCLVLEEGTEALDAASCFVNPLTALGMTETMRLEGHSALIHTAAASNLGQMLNRICIDDGIALVNIVRREEHVELLRSQGATYAADSSSADFRSDLVDAIAKTGATIGFDAVGGGEITTELLHAMEIAASSSGGEYSRYGSTTHKQLYIYGGLDRGPTLLRRNYGMAWGVAGWLLPNFLAKIGAERSTELRRRVAAELTTTFASSYSDTLSLESVLDVDHMKDYSQMSTQGKSLVCPQL
;
A
#
# COMPACT_ATOMS: atom_id res chain seq x y z
N ALA A 1 -24.20 30.34 15.13
CA ALA A 1 -23.83 30.35 13.70
C ALA A 1 -22.31 30.21 13.66
N ASP A 2 -21.81 29.18 13.02
CA ASP A 2 -20.39 28.85 12.89
C ASP A 2 -19.67 30.04 12.21
N PRO A 3 -18.60 30.59 12.81
CA PRO A 3 -17.82 31.68 12.23
C PRO A 3 -17.25 31.36 10.84
N THR A 4 -17.00 30.07 10.57
CA THR A 4 -16.47 29.56 9.29
C THR A 4 -17.50 29.71 8.17
N VAL A 5 -18.76 29.36 8.44
CA VAL A 5 -19.88 29.51 7.48
C VAL A 5 -20.15 31.00 7.19
N HIS A 6 -19.96 31.89 8.19
CA HIS A 6 -20.17 33.32 7.99
C HIS A 6 -19.05 33.99 7.19
N ARG A 7 -17.80 33.50 7.30
CA ARG A 7 -16.67 33.93 6.47
C ARG A 7 -16.79 33.39 5.04
N LEU A 8 -17.20 32.13 4.88
CA LEU A 8 -17.45 31.51 3.59
C LEU A 8 -18.53 32.28 2.80
N ASN A 9 -19.64 32.60 3.45
CA ASN A 9 -20.71 33.38 2.83
C ASN A 9 -20.26 34.79 2.43
N ARG A 10 -19.39 35.45 3.19
CA ARG A 10 -18.79 36.73 2.84
C ARG A 10 -17.80 36.64 1.68
N TYR A 11 -16.98 35.58 1.65
CA TYR A 11 -16.02 35.33 0.57
C TYR A 11 -16.74 35.04 -0.75
N VAL A 12 -17.72 34.14 -0.72
CA VAL A 12 -18.58 33.84 -1.89
C VAL A 12 -19.31 35.12 -2.35
N ALA A 13 -19.86 35.90 -1.44
CA ALA A 13 -20.54 37.16 -1.78
C ALA A 13 -19.59 38.21 -2.38
N SER A 14 -18.34 38.37 -1.85
CA SER A 14 -17.38 39.35 -2.36
C SER A 14 -16.82 38.97 -3.74
N HIS A 15 -16.68 37.67 -4.03
CA HIS A 15 -16.16 37.20 -5.32
C HIS A 15 -17.26 37.09 -6.37
N LEU A 16 -18.50 36.77 -6.00
CA LEU A 16 -19.64 36.88 -6.87
C LEU A 16 -19.97 38.33 -7.24
N ALA A 17 -19.79 39.28 -6.32
CA ALA A 17 -20.00 40.72 -6.61
C ALA A 17 -18.96 41.27 -7.61
N SER A 18 -17.76 40.67 -7.72
CA SER A 18 -16.78 41.04 -8.75
C SER A 18 -17.04 40.42 -10.12
N VAL A 19 -18.05 39.55 -10.25
CA VAL A 19 -18.48 38.89 -11.50
C VAL A 19 -19.71 39.54 -12.07
N ASP A 20 -20.39 40.46 -11.36
CA ASP A 20 -21.62 41.16 -11.81
C ASP A 20 -21.39 42.11 -12.99
N ASP A 21 -20.14 42.43 -13.37
CA ASP A 21 -19.83 43.21 -14.57
C ASP A 21 -19.69 42.39 -15.86
N VAL A 22 -19.83 41.06 -15.79
CA VAL A 22 -19.80 40.17 -16.98
C VAL A 22 -21.17 39.58 -17.17
N SER A 23 -21.89 40.05 -18.20
CA SER A 23 -23.15 39.45 -18.66
C SER A 23 -22.96 37.96 -18.90
N VAL A 24 -23.54 37.13 -18.07
CA VAL A 24 -23.46 35.64 -18.09
C VAL A 24 -23.97 35.04 -19.42
N ALA A 25 -24.63 35.85 -20.26
CA ALA A 25 -25.23 35.41 -21.52
C ALA A 25 -24.24 35.26 -22.70
N THR A 26 -22.96 35.66 -22.54
CA THR A 26 -22.00 35.71 -23.67
C THR A 26 -20.66 35.02 -23.44
N VAL A 27 -20.48 34.33 -22.32
CA VAL A 27 -19.21 33.61 -22.04
C VAL A 27 -19.31 32.20 -22.62
N PRO A 28 -18.38 31.74 -23.50
CA PRO A 28 -18.35 30.37 -23.99
C PRO A 28 -18.28 29.37 -22.83
N ALA A 29 -18.97 28.25 -22.96
CA ALA A 29 -19.07 27.21 -21.92
C ALA A 29 -17.67 26.77 -21.36
N ALA A 30 -16.64 26.77 -22.21
CA ALA A 30 -15.27 26.47 -21.81
C ALA A 30 -14.65 27.53 -20.87
N ILE A 31 -14.98 28.81 -21.04
CA ILE A 31 -14.47 29.90 -20.17
C ILE A 31 -15.21 29.88 -18.82
N ASN A 32 -16.51 29.59 -18.82
CA ASN A 32 -17.28 29.39 -17.60
C ASN A 32 -16.72 28.20 -16.77
N CYS A 33 -16.36 27.09 -17.39
CA CYS A 33 -15.78 25.94 -16.73
C CYS A 33 -14.42 26.28 -16.07
N LEU A 34 -13.56 27.03 -16.78
CA LEU A 34 -12.27 27.49 -16.28
C LEU A 34 -12.38 28.48 -15.10
N ILE A 35 -13.32 29.41 -15.15
CA ILE A 35 -13.56 30.38 -14.06
C ILE A 35 -14.11 29.67 -12.83
N VAL A 36 -15.05 28.76 -12.99
CA VAL A 36 -15.65 27.97 -11.92
C VAL A 36 -14.59 27.07 -11.27
N SER A 37 -13.79 26.35 -12.06
CA SER A 37 -12.74 25.49 -11.53
C SER A 37 -11.66 26.28 -10.76
N LYS A 38 -11.26 27.45 -11.26
CA LYS A 38 -10.31 28.35 -10.58
C LYS A 38 -10.89 28.94 -9.29
N LEU A 39 -12.18 29.25 -9.26
CA LEU A 39 -12.86 29.72 -8.05
C LEU A 39 -12.93 28.63 -6.98
N PHE A 40 -13.30 27.40 -7.35
CA PHE A 40 -13.30 26.24 -6.46
C PHE A 40 -11.91 25.92 -5.92
N TYR A 41 -10.88 26.02 -6.77
CA TYR A 41 -9.50 25.84 -6.34
C TYR A 41 -9.10 26.88 -5.29
N ASN A 42 -9.29 28.18 -5.57
CA ASN A 42 -8.93 29.24 -4.63
C ASN A 42 -9.69 29.08 -3.30
N LEU A 43 -10.95 28.69 -3.35
CA LEU A 43 -11.75 28.42 -2.15
C LEU A 43 -11.18 27.24 -1.34
N ARG A 44 -10.83 26.12 -1.98
CA ARG A 44 -10.19 24.98 -1.32
C ARG A 44 -8.85 25.36 -0.70
N LYS A 45 -8.03 26.13 -1.41
CA LYS A 45 -6.75 26.64 -0.92
C LYS A 45 -6.92 27.51 0.34
N GLU A 46 -7.83 28.48 0.31
CA GLU A 46 -8.08 29.34 1.47
C GLU A 46 -8.63 28.56 2.66
N LEU A 47 -9.56 27.63 2.43
CA LEU A 47 -10.09 26.77 3.48
C LEU A 47 -9.00 25.89 4.10
N ALA A 48 -8.08 25.35 3.30
CA ALA A 48 -6.96 24.56 3.80
C ALA A 48 -6.05 25.35 4.75
N HIS A 49 -5.77 26.63 4.43
CA HIS A 49 -4.91 27.47 5.27
C HIS A 49 -5.65 28.21 6.40
N MET A 50 -6.99 28.19 6.41
CA MET A 50 -7.81 28.78 7.50
C MET A 50 -8.07 27.81 8.64
N SER A 51 -7.95 26.50 8.41
CA SER A 51 -8.17 25.46 9.40
C SER A 51 -6.84 24.84 9.83
N LYS A 52 -6.77 24.36 11.07
CA LYS A 52 -5.68 23.48 11.47
C LYS A 52 -5.85 22.13 10.79
N GLY A 53 -4.76 21.58 10.30
CA GLY A 53 -4.72 20.21 9.85
C GLY A 53 -4.74 19.24 11.02
N LYS A 54 -5.22 18.01 10.78
CA LYS A 54 -5.17 16.89 11.72
C LYS A 54 -4.34 15.77 11.14
N ARG A 55 -3.61 15.06 11.98
CA ARG A 55 -2.88 13.86 11.58
C ARG A 55 -2.82 12.82 12.68
N LEU A 56 -2.83 11.56 12.29
CA LEU A 56 -2.62 10.45 13.21
C LEU A 56 -1.13 10.29 13.50
N ILE A 57 -0.78 10.14 14.76
CA ILE A 57 0.58 9.89 15.23
C ILE A 57 0.67 8.61 16.05
N SER A 58 1.84 7.96 15.99
CA SER A 58 2.21 6.81 16.82
C SER A 58 3.49 7.10 17.56
N THR A 59 3.48 6.96 18.89
CA THR A 59 4.63 7.20 19.76
C THR A 59 4.92 5.94 20.58
N VAL A 60 6.13 5.42 20.45
CA VAL A 60 6.63 4.35 21.34
C VAL A 60 7.26 5.00 22.56
N THR A 61 6.90 4.54 23.75
CA THR A 61 7.43 5.09 25.00
C THR A 61 8.43 4.16 25.67
N SER A 62 9.25 4.70 26.57
CA SER A 62 10.16 3.94 27.42
C SER A 62 9.45 3.00 28.40
N GLU A 63 8.15 3.16 28.59
CA GLU A 63 7.31 2.30 29.44
C GLU A 63 6.76 1.07 28.70
N SER A 64 7.37 0.71 27.55
CA SER A 64 6.94 -0.40 26.70
C SER A 64 5.47 -0.28 26.25
N THR A 65 5.04 0.93 25.90
CA THR A 65 3.72 1.19 25.35
C THR A 65 3.79 1.93 24.02
N VAL A 66 2.72 1.80 23.24
CA VAL A 66 2.48 2.59 22.03
C VAL A 66 1.29 3.48 22.28
N HIS A 67 1.47 4.78 22.09
CA HIS A 67 0.42 5.77 22.16
C HIS A 67 0.01 6.19 20.75
N LEU A 68 -1.25 6.05 20.45
CA LEU A 68 -1.86 6.53 19.21
C LEU A 68 -2.76 7.73 19.50
N GLY A 69 -2.63 8.79 18.73
CA GLY A 69 -3.43 9.99 18.93
C GLY A 69 -3.54 10.83 17.67
N ILE A 70 -4.43 11.82 17.71
CA ILE A 70 -4.57 12.82 16.67
C ILE A 70 -3.89 14.10 17.13
N GLU A 71 -2.98 14.61 16.30
CA GLU A 71 -2.31 15.88 16.50
C GLU A 71 -2.88 16.91 15.54
N GLU A 72 -3.18 18.10 16.05
CA GLU A 72 -3.46 19.28 15.23
C GLU A 72 -2.16 19.96 14.82
N PHE A 73 -2.07 20.44 13.59
CA PHE A 73 -0.91 21.18 13.09
C PHE A 73 -1.33 22.35 12.20
N GLU A 74 -0.48 23.38 12.16
CA GLU A 74 -0.64 24.46 11.19
C GLU A 74 -0.31 23.94 9.78
N VAL A 75 -1.24 24.12 8.84
CA VAL A 75 -1.04 23.66 7.47
C VAL A 75 0.05 24.49 6.81
N PRO A 76 1.17 23.89 6.42
CA PRO A 76 2.32 24.63 5.89
C PRO A 76 2.07 25.07 4.44
N ASN A 77 2.71 26.21 4.06
CA ASN A 77 2.76 26.59 2.65
C ASN A 77 3.74 25.69 1.89
N PRO A 78 3.44 25.30 0.64
CA PRO A 78 4.35 24.50 -0.17
C PRO A 78 5.60 25.30 -0.58
N GLY A 79 6.77 24.64 -0.49
CA GLY A 79 8.01 25.15 -1.10
C GLY A 79 7.93 25.13 -2.64
N PRO A 80 8.94 25.70 -3.34
CA PRO A 80 8.86 25.87 -4.80
C PRO A 80 8.48 24.62 -5.58
N ASP A 81 9.03 23.45 -5.22
CA ASP A 81 8.83 22.17 -5.90
C ASP A 81 7.87 21.24 -5.14
N GLU A 82 7.06 21.80 -4.25
CA GLU A 82 6.11 21.05 -3.42
C GLU A 82 4.67 21.39 -3.76
N VAL A 83 3.78 20.46 -3.47
CA VAL A 83 2.34 20.64 -3.50
C VAL A 83 1.73 20.29 -2.16
N LEU A 84 0.66 20.96 -1.80
CA LEU A 84 -0.16 20.64 -0.65
C LEU A 84 -1.34 19.80 -1.10
N VAL A 85 -1.37 18.54 -0.69
CA VAL A 85 -2.45 17.60 -1.00
C VAL A 85 -3.44 17.59 0.17
N ALA A 86 -4.71 17.89 -0.09
CA ALA A 86 -5.82 17.52 0.79
C ALA A 86 -6.06 16.02 0.60
N VAL A 87 -5.65 15.22 1.57
CA VAL A 87 -5.73 13.76 1.48
C VAL A 87 -7.17 13.32 1.66
N GLU A 88 -7.73 12.67 0.66
CA GLU A 88 -9.11 12.17 0.68
C GLU A 88 -9.18 10.70 1.06
N ALA A 89 -8.15 9.92 0.70
CA ALA A 89 -8.12 8.48 0.94
C ALA A 89 -6.69 7.94 1.11
N SER A 90 -6.49 7.06 2.10
CA SER A 90 -5.22 6.39 2.40
C SER A 90 -5.50 4.97 2.92
N PRO A 91 -4.98 3.89 2.32
CA PRO A 91 -5.29 2.53 2.73
C PRO A 91 -4.52 2.11 3.98
N ILE A 92 -5.08 1.18 4.76
CA ILE A 92 -4.32 0.48 5.81
C ILE A 92 -3.69 -0.77 5.19
N ASN A 93 -2.39 -0.71 4.88
CA ASN A 93 -1.63 -1.86 4.44
C ASN A 93 -1.00 -2.59 5.64
N PRO A 94 -0.63 -3.88 5.53
CA PRO A 94 0.15 -4.56 6.58
C PRO A 94 1.43 -3.82 6.97
N SER A 95 2.09 -3.13 6.02
CA SER A 95 3.28 -2.31 6.29
C SER A 95 2.99 -1.06 7.13
N ASP A 96 1.77 -0.51 7.06
CA ASP A 96 1.36 0.62 7.90
C ASP A 96 1.23 0.20 9.37
N LEU A 97 0.78 -1.03 9.63
CA LEU A 97 0.65 -1.56 10.99
C LEU A 97 2.02 -1.66 11.70
N GLY A 98 3.10 -1.85 10.95
CA GLY A 98 4.46 -1.84 11.49
C GLY A 98 4.83 -0.50 12.13
N LEU A 99 4.43 0.63 11.51
CA LEU A 99 4.63 1.96 12.07
C LEU A 99 3.54 2.32 13.09
N LEU A 100 2.29 2.03 12.77
CA LEU A 100 1.12 2.37 13.59
C LEU A 100 1.18 1.67 14.94
N LEU A 101 1.32 0.33 14.96
CA LEU A 101 1.27 -0.47 16.17
C LEU A 101 2.66 -0.79 16.75
N ALA A 102 3.74 -0.60 15.99
CA ALA A 102 5.12 -0.91 16.40
C ALA A 102 5.34 -2.36 16.90
N GLY A 103 4.45 -3.26 16.52
CA GLY A 103 4.48 -4.64 17.03
C GLY A 103 3.67 -4.88 18.31
N ALA A 104 2.99 -3.86 18.84
CA ALA A 104 2.07 -4.02 19.97
C ALA A 104 0.92 -4.98 19.64
N ASP A 105 0.44 -5.65 20.69
CA ASP A 105 -0.74 -6.50 20.57
C ASP A 105 -2.01 -5.64 20.56
N ALA A 106 -2.75 -5.66 19.44
CA ALA A 106 -4.00 -4.93 19.29
C ALA A 106 -5.06 -5.32 20.34
N SER A 107 -4.99 -6.53 20.90
CA SER A 107 -5.91 -6.98 21.96
C SER A 107 -5.73 -6.23 23.28
N THR A 108 -4.55 -5.62 23.48
CA THR A 108 -4.23 -4.81 24.68
C THR A 108 -4.71 -3.36 24.58
N ALA A 109 -5.27 -2.97 23.42
CA ALA A 109 -5.69 -1.60 23.18
C ALA A 109 -6.71 -1.12 24.21
N SER A 110 -6.43 0.02 24.80
CA SER A 110 -7.31 0.70 25.76
C SER A 110 -7.41 2.18 25.44
N LYS A 111 -8.57 2.78 25.76
CA LYS A 111 -8.80 4.22 25.57
C LYS A 111 -7.94 5.03 26.55
N SER A 112 -7.35 6.10 26.08
CA SER A 112 -6.67 7.12 26.87
C SER A 112 -7.33 8.49 26.67
N GLU A 113 -6.90 9.51 27.38
CA GLU A 113 -7.44 10.87 27.26
C GLU A 113 -7.35 11.41 25.82
N ASN A 114 -6.27 11.06 25.09
CA ASN A 114 -5.97 11.62 23.77
C ASN A 114 -5.92 10.56 22.65
N GLY A 115 -6.48 9.37 22.85
CA GLY A 115 -6.49 8.33 21.83
C GLY A 115 -6.45 6.91 22.41
N LEU A 116 -5.49 6.08 21.98
CA LEU A 116 -5.32 4.71 22.42
C LEU A 116 -3.93 4.45 22.99
N VAL A 117 -3.85 3.53 23.94
CA VAL A 117 -2.59 2.97 24.46
C VAL A 117 -2.61 1.46 24.29
N LEU A 118 -1.49 0.90 23.80
CA LEU A 118 -1.28 -0.53 23.61
C LEU A 118 0.02 -0.94 24.31
N SER A 119 0.09 -2.19 24.75
CA SER A 119 1.30 -2.77 25.35
C SER A 119 2.19 -3.40 24.28
N LEU A 120 3.50 -3.16 24.39
CA LEU A 120 4.50 -3.86 23.60
C LEU A 120 4.88 -5.18 24.28
N PRO A 121 5.22 -6.22 23.53
CA PRO A 121 5.81 -7.43 24.09
C PRO A 121 7.13 -7.12 24.80
N ASP A 122 7.47 -7.96 25.77
CA ASP A 122 8.75 -7.84 26.49
C ASP A 122 9.95 -7.83 25.53
N GLY A 123 10.86 -6.88 25.74
CA GLY A 123 12.06 -6.71 24.91
C GLY A 123 11.83 -6.09 23.52
N ALA A 124 10.60 -5.81 23.10
CA ALA A 124 10.32 -5.20 21.81
C ALA A 124 10.91 -3.78 21.68
N VAL A 125 11.03 -3.05 22.78
CA VAL A 125 11.57 -1.69 22.83
C VAL A 125 13.01 -1.62 22.33
N ASP A 126 13.84 -2.66 22.55
CA ASP A 126 15.23 -2.68 22.12
C ASP A 126 15.39 -2.51 20.61
N GLY A 127 14.47 -3.08 19.84
CA GLY A 127 14.42 -2.90 18.38
C GLY A 127 13.85 -1.55 17.93
N LEU A 128 13.27 -0.78 18.82
CA LEU A 128 12.55 0.47 18.55
C LEU A 128 13.24 1.73 19.09
N MET A 129 14.49 1.60 19.59
CA MET A 129 15.25 2.71 20.21
C MET A 129 15.32 3.96 19.32
N GLY A 130 15.39 3.79 17.98
CA GLY A 130 15.46 4.90 17.03
C GLY A 130 14.20 5.77 16.94
N ARG A 131 13.05 5.28 17.45
CA ARG A 131 11.77 6.00 17.46
C ARG A 131 11.20 6.27 18.85
N LEU A 132 11.98 5.94 19.90
CA LEU A 132 11.55 6.09 21.28
C LEU A 132 11.22 7.57 21.57
N ASP A 133 10.05 7.81 22.18
CA ASP A 133 9.50 9.11 22.55
C ASP A 133 9.42 10.14 21.39
N ARG A 134 9.39 9.61 20.15
CA ARG A 134 9.22 10.44 18.94
C ARG A 134 7.82 10.22 18.35
N PRO A 135 6.97 11.25 18.32
CA PRO A 135 5.71 11.22 17.60
C PRO A 135 5.97 11.00 16.09
N MET A 136 5.48 9.91 15.54
CA MET A 136 5.67 9.56 14.13
C MET A 136 4.34 9.64 13.38
N PRO A 137 4.20 10.53 12.37
CA PRO A 137 3.05 10.49 11.47
C PRO A 137 2.98 9.18 10.72
N VAL A 138 1.78 8.62 10.57
CA VAL A 138 1.54 7.29 9.99
C VAL A 138 0.79 7.35 8.65
N GLY A 139 0.75 6.21 7.94
CA GLY A 139 0.19 6.09 6.59
C GLY A 139 1.28 6.23 5.52
N ASN A 140 1.50 5.16 4.72
CA ASN A 140 2.58 5.14 3.73
C ASN A 140 2.18 5.87 2.45
N GLU A 141 1.00 5.59 1.93
CA GLU A 141 0.49 6.05 0.65
C GLU A 141 -0.92 6.61 0.79
N GLY A 142 -1.36 7.37 -0.19
CA GLY A 142 -2.72 7.90 -0.26
C GLY A 142 -2.92 8.77 -1.48
N ALA A 143 -4.15 9.22 -1.68
CA ALA A 143 -4.53 10.08 -2.77
C ALA A 143 -5.42 11.24 -2.28
N GLY A 144 -5.45 12.30 -3.06
CA GLY A 144 -6.25 13.48 -2.76
C GLY A 144 -6.05 14.58 -3.80
N VAL A 145 -6.62 15.74 -3.54
CA VAL A 145 -6.57 16.89 -4.44
C VAL A 145 -5.46 17.84 -4.04
N VAL A 146 -4.69 18.31 -5.00
CA VAL A 146 -3.70 19.38 -4.80
C VAL A 146 -4.45 20.70 -4.56
N VAL A 147 -4.43 21.20 -3.33
CA VAL A 147 -5.13 22.41 -2.90
C VAL A 147 -4.24 23.66 -2.89
N ASP A 148 -2.92 23.47 -2.87
CA ASP A 148 -1.94 24.55 -3.05
C ASP A 148 -0.67 23.99 -3.72
N ALA A 149 0.05 24.85 -4.46
CA ALA A 149 1.24 24.47 -5.19
C ALA A 149 2.32 25.56 -5.08
N GLY A 150 3.56 25.12 -4.93
CA GLY A 150 4.73 25.99 -4.98
C GLY A 150 4.93 26.65 -6.35
N THR A 151 5.95 27.49 -6.46
CA THR A 151 6.16 28.33 -7.65
C THR A 151 6.85 27.62 -8.82
N GLY A 152 7.37 26.39 -8.63
CA GLY A 152 7.99 25.60 -9.68
C GLY A 152 6.99 25.15 -10.74
N GLU A 153 7.45 25.00 -11.99
CA GLU A 153 6.60 24.63 -13.13
C GLU A 153 5.87 23.29 -12.91
N ASP A 154 6.61 22.27 -12.46
CA ASP A 154 6.06 20.94 -12.17
C ASP A 154 5.01 20.99 -11.06
N ALA A 155 5.23 21.80 -10.02
CA ALA A 155 4.26 21.97 -8.93
C ALA A 155 2.99 22.69 -9.40
N GLN A 156 3.14 23.75 -10.18
CA GLN A 156 2.03 24.51 -10.74
C GLN A 156 1.18 23.68 -11.71
N ALA A 157 1.79 22.76 -12.45
CA ALA A 157 1.07 21.87 -13.35
C ALA A 157 0.12 20.90 -12.63
N LEU A 158 0.37 20.61 -11.33
CA LEU A 158 -0.45 19.72 -10.52
C LEU A 158 -1.62 20.43 -9.83
N GLN A 159 -1.70 21.75 -9.91
CA GLN A 159 -2.68 22.55 -9.20
C GLN A 159 -4.11 22.12 -9.51
N GLY A 160 -4.88 21.72 -8.48
CA GLY A 160 -6.27 21.25 -8.62
C GLY A 160 -6.40 19.81 -9.15
N GLN A 161 -5.31 19.15 -9.48
CA GLN A 161 -5.32 17.75 -9.94
C GLN A 161 -5.55 16.78 -8.78
N VAL A 162 -6.16 15.63 -9.09
CA VAL A 162 -6.13 14.46 -8.19
C VAL A 162 -4.79 13.76 -8.38
N VAL A 163 -4.08 13.56 -7.28
CA VAL A 163 -2.79 12.89 -7.27
C VAL A 163 -2.75 11.80 -6.21
N ALA A 164 -1.93 10.79 -6.46
CA ALA A 164 -1.57 9.83 -5.43
C ALA A 164 -0.07 9.96 -5.09
N ALA A 165 0.30 9.64 -3.85
CA ALA A 165 1.67 9.74 -3.38
C ALA A 165 2.06 8.64 -2.39
N LEU A 166 3.33 8.25 -2.43
CA LEU A 166 4.00 7.45 -1.40
C LEU A 166 4.91 8.38 -0.59
N ALA A 167 4.31 9.16 0.32
CA ALA A 167 5.01 10.25 1.01
C ALA A 167 5.21 10.03 2.51
N GLY A 168 4.60 8.98 3.09
CA GLY A 168 4.51 8.79 4.52
C GLY A 168 3.67 9.87 5.23
N GLY A 169 3.10 9.56 6.38
CA GLY A 169 2.23 10.50 7.12
C GLY A 169 0.94 10.85 6.38
N MET A 170 0.39 9.91 5.60
CA MET A 170 -0.80 10.12 4.77
C MET A 170 -2.12 9.98 5.56
N TYR A 171 -2.10 9.49 6.81
CA TYR A 171 -3.28 9.58 7.69
C TYR A 171 -3.36 10.98 8.27
N ALA A 172 -3.57 11.93 7.39
CA ALA A 172 -3.61 13.36 7.69
C ALA A 172 -4.57 14.09 6.76
N THR A 173 -5.21 15.14 7.23
CA THR A 173 -6.09 15.96 6.38
C THR A 173 -5.33 16.63 5.23
N HIS A 174 -4.07 17.00 5.48
CA HIS A 174 -3.21 17.67 4.51
C HIS A 174 -1.79 17.11 4.57
N ARG A 175 -1.15 17.00 3.41
CA ARG A 175 0.24 16.53 3.31
C ARG A 175 1.02 17.34 2.27
N LEU A 176 2.21 17.84 2.64
CA LEU A 176 3.18 18.35 1.66
C LEU A 176 3.86 17.18 0.95
N VAL A 177 3.89 17.24 -0.38
CA VAL A 177 4.53 16.23 -1.23
C VAL A 177 5.36 16.95 -2.29
N LYS A 178 6.52 16.42 -2.65
CA LYS A 178 7.28 16.94 -3.79
C LYS A 178 6.52 16.62 -5.08
N ALA A 179 6.42 17.57 -5.98
CA ALA A 179 5.69 17.40 -7.24
C ALA A 179 6.14 16.17 -8.03
N ARG A 180 7.44 15.90 -8.08
CA ARG A 180 8.03 14.72 -8.75
C ARG A 180 7.66 13.36 -8.13
N ASP A 181 7.20 13.36 -6.88
CA ASP A 181 6.82 12.14 -6.15
C ASP A 181 5.32 11.86 -6.27
N CYS A 182 4.57 12.79 -6.85
CA CYS A 182 3.16 12.61 -7.17
C CYS A 182 2.98 11.74 -8.42
N LEU A 183 2.03 10.82 -8.37
CA LEU A 183 1.49 10.15 -9.54
C LEU A 183 0.26 10.91 -10.01
N VAL A 184 0.36 11.48 -11.22
CA VAL A 184 -0.77 12.13 -11.87
C VAL A 184 -1.69 11.06 -12.43
N LEU A 185 -2.98 11.22 -12.20
CA LEU A 185 -4.00 10.26 -12.59
C LEU A 185 -4.76 10.78 -13.82
N GLU A 186 -5.44 9.88 -14.52
CA GLU A 186 -6.31 10.26 -15.63
C GLU A 186 -7.45 11.17 -15.13
N GLU A 187 -7.89 12.11 -15.98
CA GLU A 187 -8.98 13.01 -15.66
C GLU A 187 -10.26 12.22 -15.32
N GLY A 188 -10.88 12.55 -14.20
CA GLY A 188 -12.06 11.85 -13.69
C GLY A 188 -11.77 10.68 -12.76
N THR A 189 -10.50 10.34 -12.50
CA THR A 189 -10.16 9.34 -11.49
C THR A 189 -10.47 9.87 -10.09
N GLU A 190 -11.16 9.08 -9.28
CA GLU A 190 -11.43 9.43 -7.88
C GLU A 190 -10.25 9.08 -6.98
N ALA A 191 -10.04 9.88 -5.92
CA ALA A 191 -8.96 9.62 -4.96
C ALA A 191 -9.10 8.26 -4.25
N LEU A 192 -10.34 7.77 -4.09
CA LEU A 192 -10.60 6.46 -3.50
C LEU A 192 -10.01 5.33 -4.33
N ASP A 193 -10.16 5.37 -5.66
CA ASP A 193 -9.59 4.36 -6.56
C ASP A 193 -8.06 4.41 -6.55
N ALA A 194 -7.49 5.60 -6.39
CA ALA A 194 -6.06 5.84 -6.41
C ALA A 194 -5.36 5.67 -5.06
N ALA A 195 -6.09 5.50 -3.97
CA ALA A 195 -5.52 5.44 -2.62
C ALA A 195 -4.43 4.38 -2.46
N SER A 196 -4.53 3.24 -3.17
CA SER A 196 -3.61 2.10 -3.11
C SER A 196 -2.73 1.96 -4.37
N CYS A 197 -2.27 3.06 -4.98
CA CYS A 197 -1.50 3.05 -6.23
C CYS A 197 -0.05 2.60 -6.11
N PHE A 198 0.55 2.60 -4.94
CA PHE A 198 2.01 2.42 -4.81
C PHE A 198 2.39 1.11 -4.14
N VAL A 199 1.99 0.88 -2.88
CA VAL A 199 2.54 -0.22 -2.08
C VAL A 199 2.25 -1.57 -2.72
N ASN A 200 1.00 -1.91 -2.95
CA ASN A 200 0.65 -3.21 -3.51
C ASN A 200 0.97 -3.34 -5.00
N PRO A 201 0.60 -2.38 -5.87
CA PRO A 201 0.89 -2.47 -7.29
C PRO A 201 2.38 -2.58 -7.60
N LEU A 202 3.20 -1.68 -7.02
CA LEU A 202 4.64 -1.68 -7.26
C LEU A 202 5.34 -2.89 -6.62
N THR A 203 4.82 -3.42 -5.50
CA THR A 203 5.32 -4.67 -4.92
C THR A 203 5.04 -5.85 -5.87
N ALA A 204 3.82 -5.96 -6.40
CA ALA A 204 3.46 -7.03 -7.33
C ALA A 204 4.27 -6.95 -8.64
N LEU A 205 4.39 -5.75 -9.23
CA LEU A 205 5.28 -5.52 -10.39
C LEU A 205 6.74 -5.80 -10.06
N GLY A 206 7.19 -5.40 -8.85
CA GLY A 206 8.56 -5.66 -8.39
C GLY A 206 8.89 -7.14 -8.27
N MET A 207 7.92 -7.98 -7.92
CA MET A 207 8.09 -9.44 -7.90
C MET A 207 8.32 -9.99 -9.31
N THR A 208 7.55 -9.58 -10.31
CA THR A 208 7.74 -10.02 -11.70
C THR A 208 9.03 -9.48 -12.30
N GLU A 209 9.41 -8.24 -11.98
CA GLU A 209 10.69 -7.68 -12.40
C GLU A 209 11.90 -8.38 -11.74
N THR A 210 11.80 -8.68 -10.43
CA THR A 210 12.86 -9.45 -9.74
C THR A 210 13.02 -10.82 -10.36
N MET A 211 11.91 -11.51 -10.66
CA MET A 211 11.92 -12.80 -11.37
C MET A 211 12.72 -12.70 -12.68
N ARG A 212 12.41 -11.69 -13.52
CA ARG A 212 13.10 -11.49 -14.82
C ARG A 212 14.58 -11.14 -14.66
N LEU A 213 14.90 -10.23 -13.72
CA LEU A 213 16.27 -9.80 -13.46
C LEU A 213 17.18 -10.92 -12.95
N GLU A 214 16.60 -11.89 -12.25
CA GLU A 214 17.34 -13.04 -11.69
C GLU A 214 17.28 -14.29 -12.58
N GLY A 215 16.67 -14.18 -13.78
CA GLY A 215 16.67 -15.23 -14.78
C GLY A 215 15.67 -16.36 -14.52
N HIS A 216 14.66 -16.13 -13.68
CA HIS A 216 13.55 -17.05 -13.47
C HIS A 216 12.42 -16.79 -14.47
N SER A 217 11.56 -17.78 -14.72
CA SER A 217 10.49 -17.69 -15.72
C SER A 217 9.07 -17.85 -15.15
N ALA A 218 8.95 -18.26 -13.91
CA ALA A 218 7.68 -18.48 -13.22
C ALA A 218 7.81 -18.15 -11.74
N LEU A 219 6.70 -17.86 -11.07
CA LEU A 219 6.64 -17.40 -9.69
C LEU A 219 5.86 -18.34 -8.78
N ILE A 220 6.18 -18.32 -7.49
CA ILE A 220 5.34 -18.83 -6.41
C ILE A 220 5.01 -17.65 -5.47
N HIS A 221 3.76 -17.54 -5.04
CA HIS A 221 3.35 -16.49 -4.13
C HIS A 221 2.44 -17.01 -3.03
N THR A 222 2.76 -16.71 -1.76
CA THR A 222 1.91 -17.02 -0.61
C THR A 222 0.92 -15.90 -0.33
N ALA A 223 -0.13 -16.16 0.46
CA ALA A 223 -1.22 -15.23 0.73
C ALA A 223 -1.86 -14.66 -0.56
N ALA A 224 -1.98 -15.52 -1.59
CA ALA A 224 -2.32 -15.12 -2.94
C ALA A 224 -3.74 -14.54 -3.10
N ALA A 225 -4.66 -14.77 -2.17
CA ALA A 225 -5.98 -14.15 -2.14
C ALA A 225 -5.99 -12.72 -1.58
N SER A 226 -4.87 -12.23 -1.04
CA SER A 226 -4.76 -10.83 -0.58
C SER A 226 -4.92 -9.86 -1.76
N ASN A 227 -5.17 -8.57 -1.45
CA ASN A 227 -5.28 -7.55 -2.49
C ASN A 227 -4.03 -7.50 -3.40
N LEU A 228 -2.82 -7.58 -2.82
CA LEU A 228 -1.57 -7.68 -3.56
C LEU A 228 -1.51 -8.96 -4.41
N GLY A 229 -1.88 -10.11 -3.82
CA GLY A 229 -1.84 -11.39 -4.53
C GLY A 229 -2.79 -11.45 -5.72
N GLN A 230 -3.98 -10.87 -5.61
CA GLN A 230 -4.92 -10.76 -6.71
C GLN A 230 -4.38 -9.84 -7.83
N MET A 231 -3.70 -8.73 -7.48
CA MET A 231 -3.00 -7.89 -8.46
C MET A 231 -1.89 -8.68 -9.17
N LEU A 232 -1.06 -9.40 -8.41
CA LEU A 232 0.00 -10.22 -8.99
C LEU A 232 -0.56 -11.30 -9.91
N ASN A 233 -1.68 -11.92 -9.55
CA ASN A 233 -2.36 -12.91 -10.41
C ASN A 233 -2.78 -12.29 -11.75
N ARG A 234 -3.43 -11.09 -11.72
CA ARG A 234 -3.81 -10.37 -12.95
C ARG A 234 -2.60 -9.97 -13.79
N ILE A 235 -1.55 -9.42 -13.18
CA ILE A 235 -0.29 -9.09 -13.88
C ILE A 235 0.28 -10.33 -14.57
N CYS A 236 0.35 -11.45 -13.86
CA CYS A 236 0.92 -12.69 -14.42
C CYS A 236 0.09 -13.25 -15.58
N ILE A 237 -1.23 -13.15 -15.51
CA ILE A 237 -2.11 -13.54 -16.62
C ILE A 237 -1.86 -12.65 -17.84
N ASP A 238 -1.85 -11.32 -17.65
CA ASP A 238 -1.68 -10.35 -18.74
C ASP A 238 -0.29 -10.44 -19.38
N ASP A 239 0.75 -10.66 -18.56
CA ASP A 239 2.15 -10.77 -19.00
C ASP A 239 2.53 -12.19 -19.46
N GLY A 240 1.62 -13.19 -19.39
CA GLY A 240 1.90 -14.58 -19.77
C GLY A 240 2.89 -15.28 -18.84
N ILE A 241 2.98 -14.90 -17.57
CA ILE A 241 3.86 -15.49 -16.55
C ILE A 241 3.11 -16.59 -15.81
N ALA A 242 3.68 -17.80 -15.71
CA ALA A 242 3.10 -18.84 -14.88
C ALA A 242 3.28 -18.51 -13.39
N LEU A 243 2.16 -18.52 -12.63
CA LEU A 243 2.13 -18.22 -11.20
C LEU A 243 1.50 -19.37 -10.43
N VAL A 244 2.20 -19.86 -9.40
CA VAL A 244 1.66 -20.81 -8.40
C VAL A 244 1.17 -20.01 -7.21
N ASN A 245 -0.14 -19.92 -7.06
CA ASN A 245 -0.82 -19.21 -5.99
C ASN A 245 -1.01 -20.12 -4.78
N ILE A 246 -0.61 -19.68 -3.57
CA ILE A 246 -0.79 -20.42 -2.32
C ILE A 246 -1.71 -19.65 -1.39
N VAL A 247 -2.73 -20.33 -0.92
CA VAL A 247 -3.75 -19.83 0.00
C VAL A 247 -3.95 -20.79 1.17
N ARG A 248 -4.80 -20.45 2.14
CA ARG A 248 -5.06 -21.28 3.33
C ARG A 248 -6.48 -21.81 3.42
N ARG A 249 -7.29 -21.65 2.36
CA ARG A 249 -8.70 -22.04 2.34
C ARG A 249 -9.14 -22.33 0.93
N GLU A 250 -9.98 -23.35 0.75
CA GLU A 250 -10.53 -23.71 -0.56
C GLU A 250 -11.33 -22.57 -1.20
N GLU A 251 -12.09 -21.80 -0.42
CA GLU A 251 -12.82 -20.62 -0.92
C GLU A 251 -11.91 -19.60 -1.64
N HIS A 252 -10.65 -19.49 -1.20
CA HIS A 252 -9.66 -18.63 -1.83
C HIS A 252 -9.06 -19.24 -3.09
N VAL A 253 -9.00 -20.59 -3.18
CA VAL A 253 -8.64 -21.29 -4.42
C VAL A 253 -9.70 -21.01 -5.48
N GLU A 254 -10.98 -21.15 -5.11
CA GLU A 254 -12.12 -20.86 -6.00
C GLU A 254 -12.12 -19.38 -6.46
N LEU A 255 -11.88 -18.45 -5.55
CA LEU A 255 -11.75 -17.04 -5.88
C LEU A 255 -10.68 -16.80 -6.96
N LEU A 256 -9.47 -17.31 -6.76
CA LEU A 256 -8.37 -17.11 -7.70
C LEU A 256 -8.62 -17.81 -9.04
N ARG A 257 -9.22 -19.00 -9.03
CA ARG A 257 -9.64 -19.71 -10.25
C ARG A 257 -10.70 -18.93 -11.02
N SER A 258 -11.66 -18.30 -10.33
CA SER A 258 -12.66 -17.43 -10.97
C SER A 258 -12.03 -16.20 -11.63
N GLN A 259 -10.85 -15.79 -11.16
CA GLN A 259 -10.04 -14.70 -11.72
C GLN A 259 -9.01 -15.19 -12.77
N GLY A 260 -9.11 -16.45 -13.22
CA GLY A 260 -8.25 -17.00 -14.27
C GLY A 260 -6.96 -17.66 -13.80
N ALA A 261 -6.73 -17.83 -12.48
CA ALA A 261 -5.55 -18.55 -12.00
C ALA A 261 -5.56 -20.02 -12.44
N THR A 262 -4.48 -20.46 -13.09
CA THR A 262 -4.30 -21.85 -13.51
C THR A 262 -3.84 -22.74 -12.35
N TYR A 263 -2.94 -22.23 -11.52
CA TYR A 263 -2.34 -22.98 -10.41
C TYR A 263 -2.66 -22.27 -9.08
N ALA A 264 -3.44 -22.93 -8.23
CA ALA A 264 -3.76 -22.48 -6.89
C ALA A 264 -3.82 -23.68 -5.95
N ALA A 265 -3.12 -23.61 -4.82
CA ALA A 265 -3.02 -24.69 -3.83
C ALA A 265 -3.42 -24.19 -2.44
N ASP A 266 -4.20 -25.00 -1.72
CA ASP A 266 -4.59 -24.75 -0.34
C ASP A 266 -3.59 -25.38 0.63
N SER A 267 -2.84 -24.57 1.37
CA SER A 267 -1.84 -25.01 2.33
C SER A 267 -2.43 -25.72 3.58
N SER A 268 -3.75 -25.70 3.76
CA SER A 268 -4.43 -26.47 4.82
C SER A 268 -4.86 -27.87 4.37
N SER A 269 -4.83 -28.15 3.04
CA SER A 269 -5.19 -29.43 2.48
C SER A 269 -4.17 -30.52 2.80
N ALA A 270 -4.65 -31.75 2.99
CA ALA A 270 -3.78 -32.94 3.13
C ALA A 270 -2.95 -33.20 1.85
N ASP A 271 -3.45 -32.81 0.70
CA ASP A 271 -2.81 -32.98 -0.60
C ASP A 271 -1.91 -31.81 -1.01
N PHE A 272 -1.78 -30.78 -0.16
CA PHE A 272 -1.04 -29.55 -0.45
C PHE A 272 0.34 -29.80 -1.06
N ARG A 273 1.13 -30.72 -0.47
CA ARG A 273 2.49 -30.98 -0.94
C ARG A 273 2.51 -31.57 -2.35
N SER A 274 1.60 -32.51 -2.66
CA SER A 274 1.50 -33.11 -3.99
C SER A 274 1.07 -32.07 -5.02
N ASP A 275 0.04 -31.28 -4.71
CA ASP A 275 -0.47 -30.24 -5.59
C ASP A 275 0.57 -29.15 -5.86
N LEU A 276 1.34 -28.78 -4.84
CA LEU A 276 2.42 -27.82 -4.96
C LEU A 276 3.56 -28.31 -5.86
N VAL A 277 4.01 -29.57 -5.65
CA VAL A 277 5.05 -30.19 -6.47
C VAL A 277 4.60 -30.28 -7.93
N ASP A 278 3.38 -30.71 -8.17
CA ASP A 278 2.80 -30.84 -9.52
C ASP A 278 2.70 -29.47 -10.21
N ALA A 279 2.25 -28.43 -9.49
CA ALA A 279 2.18 -27.08 -10.03
C ALA A 279 3.56 -26.53 -10.37
N ILE A 280 4.55 -26.73 -9.49
CA ILE A 280 5.93 -26.30 -9.72
C ILE A 280 6.56 -27.07 -10.90
N ALA A 281 6.35 -28.37 -10.99
CA ALA A 281 6.86 -29.19 -12.11
C ALA A 281 6.30 -28.73 -13.47
N LYS A 282 5.01 -28.31 -13.52
CA LYS A 282 4.37 -27.80 -14.73
C LYS A 282 4.78 -26.39 -15.11
N THR A 283 5.09 -25.54 -14.11
CA THR A 283 5.46 -24.11 -14.33
C THR A 283 6.95 -23.89 -14.45
N GLY A 284 7.77 -24.79 -13.89
CA GLY A 284 9.21 -24.57 -13.75
C GLY A 284 9.58 -23.46 -12.75
N ALA A 285 8.69 -23.13 -11.80
CA ALA A 285 8.93 -22.06 -10.85
C ALA A 285 10.08 -22.38 -9.89
N THR A 286 11.06 -21.48 -9.83
CA THR A 286 12.26 -21.59 -9.00
C THR A 286 12.50 -20.34 -8.13
N ILE A 287 11.58 -19.39 -8.16
CA ILE A 287 11.55 -18.21 -7.28
C ILE A 287 10.19 -18.10 -6.61
N GLY A 288 10.16 -17.73 -5.34
CA GLY A 288 8.92 -17.50 -4.60
C GLY A 288 8.99 -16.25 -3.73
N PHE A 289 7.82 -15.67 -3.48
CA PHE A 289 7.65 -14.52 -2.59
C PHE A 289 6.68 -14.91 -1.46
N ASP A 290 7.20 -14.85 -0.25
CA ASP A 290 6.50 -15.29 0.96
C ASP A 290 6.06 -14.10 1.82
N ALA A 291 4.72 -13.93 1.93
CA ALA A 291 4.10 -12.95 2.81
C ALA A 291 3.98 -13.43 4.25
N VAL A 292 4.08 -14.74 4.49
CA VAL A 292 3.85 -15.36 5.80
C VAL A 292 5.07 -15.17 6.70
N GLY A 293 6.24 -15.56 6.22
CA GLY A 293 7.53 -15.38 6.86
C GLY A 293 7.84 -16.43 7.95
N GLY A 294 6.93 -16.66 8.88
CA GLY A 294 7.11 -17.64 9.98
C GLY A 294 6.65 -19.05 9.63
N GLY A 295 6.90 -19.99 10.56
CA GLY A 295 6.49 -21.38 10.44
C GLY A 295 7.28 -22.18 9.39
N GLU A 296 6.60 -23.12 8.75
CA GLU A 296 7.22 -24.13 7.86
C GLU A 296 7.03 -23.82 6.37
N ILE A 297 6.24 -22.80 5.98
CA ILE A 297 5.90 -22.57 4.57
C ILE A 297 7.16 -22.36 3.71
N THR A 298 8.13 -21.60 4.17
CA THR A 298 9.42 -21.39 3.50
C THR A 298 10.11 -22.71 3.16
N THR A 299 10.16 -23.64 4.12
CA THR A 299 10.81 -24.96 3.92
C THR A 299 10.00 -25.85 2.98
N GLU A 300 8.68 -25.81 3.03
CA GLU A 300 7.80 -26.57 2.14
C GLU A 300 7.95 -26.10 0.69
N LEU A 301 8.02 -24.79 0.44
CA LEU A 301 8.23 -24.25 -0.90
C LEU A 301 9.57 -24.66 -1.50
N LEU A 302 10.66 -24.51 -0.76
CA LEU A 302 12.00 -24.91 -1.20
C LEU A 302 12.09 -26.41 -1.44
N HIS A 303 11.44 -27.23 -0.60
CA HIS A 303 11.41 -28.69 -0.75
C HIS A 303 10.62 -29.10 -1.98
N ALA A 304 9.46 -28.48 -2.23
CA ALA A 304 8.66 -28.76 -3.42
C ALA A 304 9.40 -28.38 -4.72
N MET A 305 10.11 -27.24 -4.73
CA MET A 305 10.99 -26.84 -5.85
C MET A 305 12.09 -27.88 -6.09
N GLU A 306 12.71 -28.44 -5.01
CA GLU A 306 13.74 -29.46 -5.14
C GLU A 306 13.19 -30.77 -5.69
N ILE A 307 12.03 -31.22 -5.20
CA ILE A 307 11.37 -32.44 -5.72
C ILE A 307 11.07 -32.27 -7.21
N ALA A 308 10.47 -31.14 -7.61
CA ALA A 308 10.15 -30.87 -9.00
C ALA A 308 11.41 -30.83 -9.89
N ALA A 309 12.48 -30.17 -9.43
CA ALA A 309 13.75 -30.11 -10.15
C ALA A 309 14.43 -31.49 -10.28
N SER A 310 14.40 -32.32 -9.22
CA SER A 310 15.01 -33.65 -9.22
C SER A 310 14.23 -34.66 -10.04
N SER A 311 12.89 -34.45 -10.22
CA SER A 311 12.01 -35.34 -11.00
C SER A 311 12.13 -35.10 -12.50
N SER A 312 12.81 -34.03 -12.95
CA SER A 312 12.91 -33.65 -14.37
C SER A 312 13.97 -34.42 -15.17
N GLY A 313 14.49 -35.57 -14.68
CA GLY A 313 15.29 -36.53 -15.44
C GLY A 313 16.82 -36.31 -15.41
N GLY A 314 17.34 -35.63 -14.41
CA GLY A 314 18.78 -35.50 -14.18
C GLY A 314 19.43 -36.74 -13.56
N GLU A 315 20.78 -36.84 -13.65
CA GLU A 315 21.52 -37.88 -12.92
C GLU A 315 21.36 -37.68 -11.40
N TYR A 316 21.24 -38.81 -10.69
CA TYR A 316 21.17 -38.77 -9.21
C TYR A 316 22.38 -38.09 -8.62
N SER A 317 22.14 -37.07 -7.80
CA SER A 317 23.16 -36.41 -6.99
C SER A 317 22.82 -36.50 -5.51
N ARG A 318 23.78 -36.93 -4.67
CA ARG A 318 23.62 -36.89 -3.22
C ARG A 318 23.50 -35.48 -2.64
N TYR A 319 23.82 -34.46 -3.43
CA TYR A 319 23.74 -33.06 -3.04
C TYR A 319 22.47 -32.36 -3.54
N GLY A 320 21.58 -33.12 -4.21
CA GLY A 320 20.36 -32.59 -4.82
C GLY A 320 20.59 -31.96 -6.20
N SER A 321 19.59 -31.26 -6.67
CA SER A 321 19.62 -30.59 -7.99
C SER A 321 20.59 -29.40 -7.98
N THR A 322 21.12 -29.04 -9.16
CA THR A 322 21.94 -27.84 -9.35
C THR A 322 21.10 -26.60 -9.67
N THR A 323 19.79 -26.76 -9.81
CA THR A 323 18.86 -25.67 -10.06
C THR A 323 18.78 -24.78 -8.82
N HIS A 324 19.11 -23.51 -8.96
CA HIS A 324 19.00 -22.55 -7.87
C HIS A 324 17.54 -22.26 -7.54
N LYS A 325 17.20 -22.34 -6.27
CA LYS A 325 15.86 -22.05 -5.73
C LYS A 325 15.96 -20.79 -4.86
N GLN A 326 15.21 -19.76 -5.17
CA GLN A 326 15.23 -18.51 -4.41
C GLN A 326 13.88 -18.29 -3.72
N LEU A 327 13.91 -17.98 -2.43
CA LEU A 327 12.72 -17.54 -1.73
C LEU A 327 12.97 -16.17 -1.08
N TYR A 328 12.05 -15.25 -1.31
CA TYR A 328 12.04 -13.92 -0.73
C TYR A 328 10.93 -13.79 0.30
N ILE A 329 11.29 -13.51 1.56
CA ILE A 329 10.34 -13.13 2.60
C ILE A 329 10.13 -11.62 2.50
N TYR A 330 8.90 -11.17 2.20
CA TYR A 330 8.56 -9.76 2.07
C TYR A 330 7.49 -9.30 3.06
N GLY A 331 6.88 -10.23 3.81
CA GLY A 331 5.86 -9.99 4.82
C GLY A 331 6.13 -10.76 6.11
N GLY A 332 5.29 -10.56 7.11
CA GLY A 332 5.37 -11.20 8.42
C GLY A 332 3.96 -11.44 8.97
N LEU A 333 3.10 -12.11 8.18
CA LEU A 333 1.75 -12.51 8.64
C LEU A 333 1.84 -13.51 9.80
N ASP A 334 2.87 -14.33 9.81
CA ASP A 334 3.29 -15.11 10.96
C ASP A 334 4.61 -14.52 11.51
N ARG A 335 4.60 -14.05 12.75
CA ARG A 335 5.73 -13.45 13.43
C ARG A 335 6.62 -14.48 14.17
N GLY A 336 6.27 -15.76 14.08
CA GLY A 336 7.06 -16.86 14.62
C GLY A 336 8.39 -17.06 13.86
N PRO A 337 9.28 -17.92 14.35
CA PRO A 337 10.53 -18.25 13.68
C PRO A 337 10.29 -18.87 12.30
N THR A 338 11.12 -18.53 11.31
CA THR A 338 11.17 -19.21 10.02
C THR A 338 11.96 -20.51 10.17
N LEU A 339 11.32 -21.65 9.89
CA LEU A 339 11.94 -22.98 10.03
C LEU A 339 12.56 -23.44 8.71
N LEU A 340 13.85 -23.81 8.74
CA LEU A 340 14.61 -24.32 7.62
C LEU A 340 15.09 -25.75 7.90
N ARG A 341 14.43 -26.76 7.30
CA ARG A 341 14.79 -28.20 7.45
C ARG A 341 16.00 -28.60 6.60
N ARG A 342 16.40 -27.83 5.61
CA ARG A 342 17.56 -28.02 4.72
C ARG A 342 17.54 -29.36 3.96
N ASN A 343 16.36 -29.85 3.57
CA ASN A 343 16.14 -31.07 2.80
C ASN A 343 15.83 -30.79 1.32
N TYR A 344 16.36 -29.71 0.77
CA TYR A 344 16.11 -29.19 -0.58
C TYR A 344 17.38 -28.96 -1.40
N GLY A 345 18.34 -29.88 -1.27
CA GLY A 345 19.63 -29.81 -1.98
C GLY A 345 20.54 -28.69 -1.45
N MET A 346 21.52 -28.30 -2.26
CA MET A 346 22.54 -27.30 -1.86
C MET A 346 22.49 -25.99 -2.68
N ALA A 347 21.60 -25.91 -3.70
CA ALA A 347 21.47 -24.74 -4.55
C ALA A 347 20.19 -23.93 -4.20
N TRP A 348 20.26 -23.14 -3.12
CA TRP A 348 19.11 -22.34 -2.67
C TRP A 348 19.53 -21.09 -1.91
N GLY A 349 18.61 -20.10 -1.85
CA GLY A 349 18.72 -18.90 -1.06
C GLY A 349 17.39 -18.51 -0.40
N VAL A 350 17.49 -17.92 0.80
CA VAL A 350 16.37 -17.23 1.46
C VAL A 350 16.84 -15.83 1.80
N ALA A 351 16.08 -14.81 1.41
CA ALA A 351 16.42 -13.42 1.67
C ALA A 351 15.18 -12.57 1.96
N GLY A 352 15.39 -11.39 2.56
CA GLY A 352 14.33 -10.38 2.65
C GLY A 352 14.15 -9.64 1.33
N TRP A 353 12.92 -9.21 1.02
CA TRP A 353 12.61 -8.35 -0.12
C TRP A 353 11.80 -7.14 0.34
N LEU A 354 12.19 -5.95 -0.11
CA LEU A 354 11.55 -4.69 0.29
C LEU A 354 11.42 -3.75 -0.90
N LEU A 355 10.21 -3.20 -1.12
CA LEU A 355 9.90 -2.32 -2.24
C LEU A 355 10.86 -1.13 -2.40
N PRO A 356 11.17 -0.31 -1.37
CA PRO A 356 12.11 0.80 -1.54
C PRO A 356 13.49 0.37 -2.03
N ASN A 357 14.02 -0.76 -1.53
CA ASN A 357 15.31 -1.30 -1.96
C ASN A 357 15.27 -1.75 -3.41
N PHE A 358 14.17 -2.39 -3.81
CA PHE A 358 13.93 -2.79 -5.20
C PHE A 358 13.86 -1.57 -6.12
N LEU A 359 13.06 -0.54 -5.79
CA LEU A 359 12.95 0.67 -6.60
C LEU A 359 14.30 1.40 -6.74
N ALA A 360 15.10 1.44 -5.68
CA ALA A 360 16.46 1.98 -5.74
C ALA A 360 17.37 1.17 -6.69
N LYS A 361 17.23 -0.17 -6.70
CA LYS A 361 18.00 -1.09 -7.57
C LYS A 361 17.68 -0.89 -9.04
N ILE A 362 16.41 -0.74 -9.41
CA ILE A 362 15.99 -0.59 -10.81
C ILE A 362 16.16 0.85 -11.36
N GLY A 363 16.33 1.83 -10.48
CA GLY A 363 16.52 3.23 -10.83
C GLY A 363 15.25 4.00 -11.17
N ALA A 364 15.41 5.31 -11.39
CA ALA A 364 14.28 6.23 -11.53
C ALA A 364 13.48 6.02 -12.83
N GLU A 365 14.17 5.76 -13.94
CA GLU A 365 13.52 5.57 -15.25
C GLU A 365 12.57 4.37 -15.23
N ARG A 366 13.06 3.19 -14.82
CA ARG A 366 12.23 1.98 -14.73
C ARG A 366 11.12 2.14 -13.68
N SER A 367 11.40 2.76 -12.55
CA SER A 367 10.38 3.06 -11.55
C SER A 367 9.25 3.93 -12.12
N THR A 368 9.57 4.91 -12.96
CA THR A 368 8.59 5.77 -13.62
C THR A 368 7.74 4.98 -14.62
N GLU A 369 8.33 4.06 -15.38
CA GLU A 369 7.57 3.18 -16.29
C GLU A 369 6.56 2.30 -15.52
N LEU A 370 6.99 1.70 -14.40
CA LEU A 370 6.10 0.91 -13.56
C LEU A 370 4.94 1.76 -13.01
N ARG A 371 5.21 2.97 -12.55
CA ARG A 371 4.17 3.90 -12.08
C ARG A 371 3.18 4.28 -13.19
N ARG A 372 3.64 4.50 -14.42
CA ARG A 372 2.75 4.76 -15.58
C ARG A 372 1.85 3.57 -15.87
N ARG A 373 2.37 2.33 -15.80
CA ARG A 373 1.55 1.13 -15.93
C ARG A 373 0.48 1.07 -14.84
N VAL A 374 0.83 1.40 -13.60
CA VAL A 374 -0.15 1.44 -12.50
C VAL A 374 -1.25 2.46 -12.80
N ALA A 375 -0.91 3.67 -13.24
CA ALA A 375 -1.89 4.71 -13.55
C ALA A 375 -2.83 4.28 -14.69
N ALA A 376 -2.28 3.68 -15.75
CA ALA A 376 -3.06 3.24 -16.92
C ALA A 376 -3.99 2.05 -16.63
N GLU A 377 -3.64 1.19 -15.68
CA GLU A 377 -4.40 -0.03 -15.36
C GLU A 377 -5.04 0.04 -13.97
N LEU A 378 -5.24 1.25 -13.42
CA LEU A 378 -5.66 1.48 -12.03
C LEU A 378 -6.97 0.79 -11.65
N THR A 379 -7.96 0.87 -12.51
CA THR A 379 -9.31 0.32 -12.28
C THR A 379 -9.50 -1.09 -12.79
N THR A 380 -8.45 -1.70 -13.34
CA THR A 380 -8.44 -3.06 -13.90
C THR A 380 -7.44 -3.94 -13.16
N THR A 381 -6.21 -4.04 -13.64
CA THR A 381 -5.15 -4.89 -13.07
C THR A 381 -4.84 -4.51 -11.62
N PHE A 382 -4.85 -3.22 -11.29
CA PHE A 382 -4.54 -2.70 -9.96
C PHE A 382 -5.77 -2.28 -9.15
N ALA A 383 -6.96 -2.61 -9.59
CA ALA A 383 -8.17 -2.33 -8.83
C ALA A 383 -8.09 -2.89 -7.41
N SER A 384 -8.38 -2.04 -6.43
CA SER A 384 -8.44 -2.37 -5.01
C SER A 384 -9.89 -2.39 -4.53
N SER A 385 -10.20 -3.26 -3.57
CA SER A 385 -11.48 -3.26 -2.87
C SER A 385 -11.27 -2.90 -1.40
N TYR A 386 -12.21 -2.15 -0.85
CA TYR A 386 -12.19 -1.73 0.55
C TYR A 386 -13.44 -2.26 1.25
N SER A 387 -13.26 -2.77 2.49
CA SER A 387 -14.36 -3.30 3.31
C SER A 387 -15.08 -2.19 4.05
N ASP A 388 -14.34 -1.16 4.44
CA ASP A 388 -14.81 -0.07 5.30
C ASP A 388 -14.04 1.22 5.07
N THR A 389 -14.66 2.31 5.48
CA THR A 389 -14.11 3.66 5.41
C THR A 389 -14.09 4.26 6.81
N LEU A 390 -12.93 4.71 7.26
CA LEU A 390 -12.67 5.20 8.61
C LEU A 390 -12.27 6.68 8.59
N SER A 391 -12.83 7.50 9.47
CA SER A 391 -12.26 8.81 9.81
C SER A 391 -10.96 8.64 10.63
N LEU A 392 -10.18 9.69 10.83
CA LEU A 392 -9.01 9.64 11.72
C LEU A 392 -9.40 9.21 13.14
N GLU A 393 -10.52 9.68 13.64
CA GLU A 393 -11.06 9.32 14.95
C GLU A 393 -11.49 7.85 14.99
N SER A 394 -12.09 7.33 13.92
CA SER A 394 -12.53 5.93 13.82
C SER A 394 -11.36 4.95 13.79
N VAL A 395 -10.18 5.36 13.26
CA VAL A 395 -8.95 4.55 13.34
C VAL A 395 -8.55 4.30 14.81
N LEU A 396 -8.89 5.22 15.72
CA LEU A 396 -8.63 5.13 17.16
C LEU A 396 -9.78 4.45 17.95
N ASP A 397 -10.69 3.77 17.26
CA ASP A 397 -11.66 2.91 17.92
C ASP A 397 -11.09 1.50 18.13
N VAL A 398 -11.31 0.94 19.32
CA VAL A 398 -10.72 -0.36 19.71
C VAL A 398 -11.25 -1.51 18.85
N ASP A 399 -12.52 -1.47 18.45
CA ASP A 399 -13.12 -2.56 17.67
C ASP A 399 -12.67 -2.47 16.22
N HIS A 400 -12.66 -1.27 15.61
CA HIS A 400 -12.06 -1.08 14.28
C HIS A 400 -10.58 -1.48 14.26
N MET A 401 -9.82 -1.16 15.33
CA MET A 401 -8.41 -1.55 15.42
C MET A 401 -8.23 -3.07 15.40
N LYS A 402 -9.05 -3.81 16.12
CA LYS A 402 -9.02 -5.27 16.10
C LYS A 402 -9.28 -5.80 14.70
N ASP A 403 -10.24 -5.20 13.99
CA ASP A 403 -10.60 -5.63 12.63
C ASP A 403 -9.48 -5.39 11.63
N TYR A 404 -8.98 -4.15 11.50
CA TYR A 404 -7.92 -3.87 10.52
C TYR A 404 -6.56 -4.50 10.89
N SER A 405 -6.31 -4.80 12.18
CA SER A 405 -5.07 -5.47 12.61
C SER A 405 -5.03 -6.96 12.29
N GLN A 406 -6.17 -7.61 12.03
CA GLN A 406 -6.23 -9.03 11.63
C GLN A 406 -5.71 -9.28 10.22
N MET A 407 -5.45 -8.23 9.43
CA MET A 407 -4.96 -8.34 8.05
C MET A 407 -5.79 -9.31 7.20
N SER A 408 -7.12 -9.20 7.32
CA SER A 408 -8.08 -10.06 6.61
C SER A 408 -7.93 -9.94 5.09
N THR A 409 -8.17 -11.04 4.37
CA THR A 409 -8.21 -11.06 2.91
C THR A 409 -9.51 -10.51 2.34
N GLN A 410 -10.51 -10.22 3.17
CA GLN A 410 -11.86 -9.80 2.74
C GLN A 410 -12.01 -8.29 2.48
N GLY A 411 -10.94 -7.58 2.27
CA GLY A 411 -10.92 -6.15 1.98
C GLY A 411 -9.91 -5.42 2.86
N LYS A 412 -9.63 -4.20 2.48
CA LYS A 412 -8.79 -3.25 3.22
C LYS A 412 -9.67 -2.22 3.89
N SER A 413 -9.27 -1.73 5.05
CA SER A 413 -9.81 -0.49 5.59
C SER A 413 -9.18 0.72 4.87
N LEU A 414 -10.00 1.72 4.60
CA LEU A 414 -9.59 2.97 3.97
C LEU A 414 -9.76 4.12 4.97
N VAL A 415 -8.69 4.84 5.24
CA VAL A 415 -8.74 6.06 6.06
C VAL A 415 -9.10 7.22 5.16
N CYS A 416 -10.17 7.93 5.50
CA CYS A 416 -10.61 9.14 4.82
C CYS A 416 -10.50 10.33 5.79
N PRO A 417 -9.37 11.05 5.78
CA PRO A 417 -9.07 12.06 6.79
C PRO A 417 -9.98 13.30 6.75
N GLN A 418 -10.77 13.45 5.70
CA GLN A 418 -11.69 14.59 5.54
C GLN A 418 -13.10 14.32 6.13
N LEU A 419 -13.37 13.08 6.61
CA LEU A 419 -14.64 12.70 7.26
C LEU A 419 -14.79 13.29 8.66
#